data_27a2b944a56f831ebde684c736cb0fe9
#
_entry.id   27a2b944a56f831ebde684c736cb0fe9
#
_cell.length_a   1.000
_cell.length_b   1.000
_cell.length_c   1.000
_cell.angle_alpha   90.00
_cell.angle_beta   90.00
_cell.angle_gamma   90.00
#
_symmetry.space_group_name_H-M   'P 1'
#
loop_
_entity.id
_entity.type
_entity.pdbx_description
1 polymer ?
#
loop_
_entity_poly.entity_id
_entity_poly.type
_entity_poly.pdbx_seq_one_letter_code
_entity_poly.pdbx_strand_id
1 'polypeptide(L)'
;MEFDALILSRLQFAFVVAFHILFPAFTIGLAAFLAVCEGLWLKTGREVFKRLYLHWVKIFALAFAMGVVSGVVMSYQFGTNWSLFSEITGSVMGPMLAYEVLTAFFLEATFLGVMLFGWQKVGRKLHFAATCAVAIGTTISAFWILAANSWMQTPAGFAIDAETGNFYATSWIEAIFNPPSRLAHMLLAAYTTTAAVILAAGAWQTLKGRTTEPTKWQIRMASGTLAVLLPIQIMVGHWSGEVAHKYQPAKIAVVEGWCESKEVQGTVLIAWPDGSECGHAGITVPGTSSFLFPGLEEGEMLHGIDHFPESERPPLWLVFYAFRIMVGAGLGMLAMGIWGTFLWWRK
;
A
#
# COMPACT_ATOMS: atom_id res chain seq x y z
N MET A 1 5.03 -34.02 -5.77
CA MET A 1 5.28 -32.73 -6.42
C MET A 1 6.72 -32.37 -6.10
N GLU A 2 7.61 -32.47 -7.06
CA GLU A 2 8.92 -31.83 -6.93
C GLU A 2 8.70 -30.31 -7.08
N PHE A 3 9.00 -29.56 -6.05
CA PHE A 3 8.95 -28.12 -6.13
C PHE A 3 10.16 -27.64 -6.91
N ASP A 4 9.92 -27.08 -8.08
CA ASP A 4 10.95 -26.40 -8.87
C ASP A 4 11.55 -25.23 -8.09
N ALA A 5 12.85 -25.02 -8.20
CA ALA A 5 13.58 -23.93 -7.54
C ALA A 5 12.97 -22.55 -7.87
N LEU A 6 12.47 -22.35 -9.09
CA LEU A 6 11.79 -21.13 -9.52
C LEU A 6 10.50 -20.90 -8.73
N ILE A 7 9.68 -21.93 -8.53
CA ILE A 7 8.44 -21.83 -7.75
C ILE A 7 8.74 -21.52 -6.30
N LEU A 8 9.74 -22.17 -5.71
CA LEU A 8 10.17 -21.90 -4.33
C LEU A 8 10.67 -20.46 -4.16
N SER A 9 11.44 -19.94 -5.09
CA SER A 9 11.94 -18.56 -5.08
C SER A 9 10.77 -17.53 -5.20
N ARG A 10 9.79 -17.80 -6.04
CA ARG A 10 8.58 -16.95 -6.16
C ARG A 10 7.73 -16.98 -4.89
N LEU A 11 7.54 -18.13 -4.27
CA LEU A 11 6.81 -18.27 -3.01
C LEU A 11 7.53 -17.56 -1.87
N GLN A 12 8.86 -17.68 -1.79
CA GLN A 12 9.66 -16.97 -0.81
C GLN A 12 9.54 -15.45 -0.98
N PHE A 13 9.68 -14.94 -2.20
CA PHE A 13 9.49 -13.52 -2.50
C PHE A 13 8.11 -13.03 -2.08
N ALA A 14 7.06 -13.73 -2.50
CA ALA A 14 5.69 -13.38 -2.18
C ALA A 14 5.45 -13.37 -0.66
N PHE A 15 5.95 -14.37 0.06
CA PHE A 15 5.82 -14.43 1.52
C PHE A 15 6.54 -13.28 2.22
N VAL A 16 7.80 -13.04 1.86
CA VAL A 16 8.61 -12.00 2.52
C VAL A 16 8.04 -10.61 2.29
N VAL A 17 7.67 -10.29 1.06
CA VAL A 17 7.08 -8.98 0.72
C VAL A 17 5.72 -8.82 1.39
N ALA A 18 4.84 -9.84 1.33
CA ALA A 18 3.51 -9.79 1.95
C ALA A 18 3.60 -9.66 3.48
N PHE A 19 4.52 -10.37 4.11
CA PHE A 19 4.75 -10.27 5.55
C PHE A 19 5.29 -8.90 5.94
N HIS A 20 6.32 -8.42 5.23
CA HIS A 20 6.95 -7.13 5.53
C HIS A 20 5.97 -5.97 5.42
N ILE A 21 5.19 -5.89 4.32
CA ILE A 21 4.34 -4.75 4.01
C ILE A 21 3.26 -4.48 5.07
N LEU A 22 2.85 -5.50 5.84
CA LEU A 22 1.84 -5.36 6.89
C LEU A 22 2.26 -4.35 7.97
N PHE A 23 3.54 -4.35 8.34
CA PHE A 23 4.05 -3.47 9.40
C PHE A 23 4.22 -2.02 8.93
N PRO A 24 4.94 -1.71 7.83
CA PRO A 24 5.01 -0.36 7.29
C PRO A 24 3.65 0.24 6.98
N ALA A 25 2.75 -0.51 6.33
CA ALA A 25 1.41 -0.04 6.02
C ALA A 25 0.64 0.40 7.28
N PHE A 26 0.87 -0.27 8.41
CA PHE A 26 0.26 0.13 9.68
C PHE A 26 1.04 1.24 10.38
N THR A 27 2.38 1.17 10.44
CA THR A 27 3.19 2.13 11.20
C THR A 27 3.26 3.51 10.58
N ILE A 28 3.23 3.64 9.24
CA ILE A 28 3.15 4.93 8.55
C ILE A 28 1.91 5.71 9.00
N GLY A 29 0.74 5.10 8.91
CA GLY A 29 -0.49 5.75 9.34
C GLY A 29 -0.53 5.96 10.86
N LEU A 30 0.02 5.04 11.65
CA LEU A 30 0.02 5.15 13.10
C LEU A 30 0.98 6.25 13.59
N ALA A 31 2.14 6.45 12.97
CA ALA A 31 3.03 7.57 13.27
C ALA A 31 2.34 8.92 13.02
N ALA A 32 1.63 9.06 11.89
CA ALA A 32 0.83 10.25 11.59
C ALA A 32 -0.30 10.45 12.60
N PHE A 33 -1.01 9.40 12.99
CA PHE A 33 -2.05 9.47 14.02
C PHE A 33 -1.49 9.91 15.38
N LEU A 34 -0.31 9.41 15.76
CA LEU A 34 0.37 9.83 17.00
C LEU A 34 0.78 11.28 16.94
N ALA A 35 1.32 11.76 15.82
CA ALA A 35 1.65 13.17 15.64
C ALA A 35 0.40 14.07 15.74
N VAL A 36 -0.72 13.65 15.15
CA VAL A 36 -2.02 14.35 15.28
C VAL A 36 -2.51 14.36 16.73
N CYS A 37 -2.45 13.25 17.44
CA CYS A 37 -2.85 13.17 18.85
C CYS A 37 -2.00 14.09 19.73
N GLU A 38 -0.68 14.07 19.58
CA GLU A 38 0.22 14.92 20.35
C GLU A 38 0.04 16.40 20.01
N GLY A 39 -0.09 16.74 18.72
CA GLY A 39 -0.38 18.10 18.27
C GLY A 39 -1.70 18.64 18.81
N LEU A 40 -2.76 17.83 18.82
CA LEU A 40 -4.05 18.19 19.42
C LEU A 40 -3.95 18.37 20.93
N TRP A 41 -3.20 17.52 21.63
CA TRP A 41 -2.94 17.71 23.05
C TRP A 41 -2.20 19.04 23.33
N LEU A 42 -1.15 19.35 22.59
CA LEU A 42 -0.40 20.60 22.74
C LEU A 42 -1.25 21.83 22.45
N LYS A 43 -2.12 21.77 21.43
CA LYS A 43 -2.99 22.87 21.01
C LYS A 43 -4.16 23.09 21.96
N THR A 44 -4.79 22.01 22.45
CA THR A 44 -6.07 22.10 23.20
C THR A 44 -5.91 21.87 24.70
N GLY A 45 -4.79 21.34 25.16
CA GLY A 45 -4.58 20.93 26.56
C GLY A 45 -5.42 19.72 27.01
N ARG A 46 -6.20 19.09 26.11
CA ARG A 46 -7.11 18.01 26.48
C ARG A 46 -6.36 16.69 26.71
N GLU A 47 -6.42 16.17 27.92
CA GLU A 47 -5.72 14.94 28.33
C GLU A 47 -6.16 13.69 27.56
N VAL A 48 -7.34 13.71 26.92
CA VAL A 48 -7.81 12.59 26.09
C VAL A 48 -6.84 12.26 24.96
N PHE A 49 -6.29 13.26 24.30
CA PHE A 49 -5.37 13.07 23.17
C PHE A 49 -4.01 12.53 23.65
N LYS A 50 -3.55 12.97 24.82
CA LYS A 50 -2.36 12.39 25.47
C LYS A 50 -2.56 10.91 25.82
N ARG A 51 -3.72 10.55 26.37
CA ARG A 51 -4.05 9.14 26.68
C ARG A 51 -4.08 8.28 25.42
N LEU A 52 -4.62 8.78 24.33
CA LEU A 52 -4.60 8.10 23.03
C LEU A 52 -3.16 7.91 22.54
N TYR A 53 -2.35 8.96 22.59
CA TYR A 53 -0.94 8.87 22.23
C TYR A 53 -0.22 7.78 23.06
N LEU A 54 -0.29 7.85 24.38
CA LEU A 54 0.39 6.91 25.27
C LEU A 54 -0.11 5.46 25.13
N HIS A 55 -1.33 5.25 24.67
CA HIS A 55 -1.84 3.92 24.37
C HIS A 55 -1.26 3.39 23.05
N TRP A 56 -1.37 4.16 21.98
CA TRP A 56 -1.02 3.72 20.64
C TRP A 56 0.49 3.73 20.36
N VAL A 57 1.28 4.56 21.05
CA VAL A 57 2.75 4.56 20.88
C VAL A 57 3.40 3.22 21.27
N LYS A 58 2.82 2.48 22.20
CA LYS A 58 3.30 1.14 22.58
C LYS A 58 3.09 0.12 21.46
N ILE A 59 1.94 0.20 20.82
CA ILE A 59 1.59 -0.64 19.65
C ILE A 59 2.47 -0.26 18.46
N PHE A 60 2.68 1.04 18.25
CA PHE A 60 3.60 1.55 17.26
C PHE A 60 5.01 0.98 17.45
N ALA A 61 5.56 1.03 18.66
CA ALA A 61 6.91 0.55 18.95
C ALA A 61 7.08 -0.93 18.57
N LEU A 62 6.09 -1.78 18.92
CA LEU A 62 6.13 -3.19 18.60
C LEU A 62 6.03 -3.44 17.10
N ALA A 63 5.06 -2.82 16.43
CA ALA A 63 4.86 -2.97 15.00
C ALA A 63 6.06 -2.43 14.20
N PHE A 64 6.63 -1.30 14.63
CA PHE A 64 7.82 -0.72 14.02
C PHE A 64 9.05 -1.65 14.15
N ALA A 65 9.29 -2.21 15.34
CA ALA A 65 10.37 -3.18 15.54
C ALA A 65 10.23 -4.41 14.62
N MET A 66 9.01 -4.93 14.46
CA MET A 66 8.74 -6.04 13.53
C MET A 66 8.96 -5.63 12.07
N GLY A 67 8.59 -4.40 11.70
CA GLY A 67 8.86 -3.83 10.39
C GLY A 67 10.37 -3.76 10.10
N VAL A 68 11.16 -3.25 11.03
CA VAL A 68 12.63 -3.17 10.89
C VAL A 68 13.23 -4.57 10.73
N VAL A 69 12.88 -5.52 11.59
CA VAL A 69 13.42 -6.89 11.51
C VAL A 69 13.10 -7.54 10.17
N SER A 70 11.84 -7.45 9.72
CA SER A 70 11.44 -8.03 8.43
C SER A 70 12.06 -7.30 7.23
N GLY A 71 12.29 -5.99 7.32
CA GLY A 71 12.98 -5.20 6.30
C GLY A 71 14.46 -5.56 6.16
N VAL A 72 15.16 -5.79 7.28
CA VAL A 72 16.55 -6.28 7.26
C VAL A 72 16.63 -7.65 6.58
N VAL A 73 15.72 -8.57 6.89
CA VAL A 73 15.65 -9.89 6.22
C VAL A 73 15.45 -9.71 4.71
N MET A 74 14.54 -8.83 4.29
CA MET A 74 14.29 -8.56 2.87
C MET A 74 15.54 -7.98 2.18
N SER A 75 16.24 -7.05 2.82
CA SER A 75 17.49 -6.48 2.30
C SER A 75 18.58 -7.54 2.09
N TYR A 76 18.68 -8.49 3.00
CA TYR A 76 19.59 -9.63 2.84
C TYR A 76 19.26 -10.49 1.61
N GLN A 77 17.97 -10.67 1.32
CA GLN A 77 17.54 -11.50 0.21
C GLN A 77 17.84 -10.90 -1.16
N PHE A 78 17.95 -9.58 -1.28
CA PHE A 78 18.45 -8.93 -2.50
C PHE A 78 19.85 -9.40 -2.87
N GLY A 79 20.74 -9.59 -1.87
CA GLY A 79 22.11 -10.06 -2.11
C GLY A 79 22.28 -11.57 -2.13
N THR A 80 21.30 -12.35 -1.70
CA THR A 80 21.39 -13.81 -1.63
C THR A 80 20.43 -14.50 -2.61
N ASN A 81 19.14 -14.54 -2.29
CA ASN A 81 18.15 -15.26 -3.08
C ASN A 81 17.82 -14.59 -4.42
N TRP A 82 18.00 -13.26 -4.49
CA TRP A 82 17.70 -12.45 -5.68
C TRP A 82 18.98 -11.81 -6.25
N SER A 83 20.13 -12.46 -6.06
CA SER A 83 21.45 -11.94 -6.41
C SER A 83 21.57 -11.56 -7.89
N LEU A 84 21.11 -12.42 -8.80
CA LEU A 84 21.17 -12.14 -10.24
C LEU A 84 20.34 -10.90 -10.61
N PHE A 85 19.13 -10.75 -10.04
CA PHE A 85 18.33 -9.53 -10.23
C PHE A 85 19.10 -8.30 -9.71
N SER A 86 19.67 -8.39 -8.52
CA SER A 86 20.42 -7.30 -7.89
C SER A 86 21.69 -6.96 -8.66
N GLU A 87 22.37 -7.93 -9.25
CA GLU A 87 23.55 -7.72 -10.11
C GLU A 87 23.16 -6.95 -11.37
N ILE A 88 22.12 -7.40 -12.08
CA ILE A 88 21.69 -6.80 -13.34
C ILE A 88 21.12 -5.39 -13.14
N THR A 89 20.34 -5.16 -12.07
CA THR A 89 19.63 -3.90 -11.82
C THR A 89 20.30 -2.98 -10.80
N GLY A 90 21.40 -3.42 -10.20
CA GLY A 90 22.02 -2.80 -9.02
C GLY A 90 22.42 -1.35 -9.19
N SER A 91 22.85 -0.93 -10.38
CA SER A 91 23.21 0.46 -10.64
C SER A 91 22.01 1.43 -10.66
N VAL A 92 20.76 0.92 -10.79
CA VAL A 92 19.52 1.70 -10.67
C VAL A 92 18.89 1.48 -9.30
N MET A 93 18.69 0.21 -8.91
CA MET A 93 17.99 -0.14 -7.67
C MET A 93 18.82 0.15 -6.42
N GLY A 94 20.13 -0.08 -6.48
CA GLY A 94 21.03 0.11 -5.34
C GLY A 94 21.00 1.50 -4.73
N PRO A 95 21.13 2.58 -5.53
CA PRO A 95 20.99 3.94 -5.02
C PRO A 95 19.62 4.23 -4.38
N MET A 96 18.51 3.74 -4.93
CA MET A 96 17.18 3.95 -4.35
C MET A 96 17.08 3.31 -2.95
N LEU A 97 17.56 2.07 -2.79
CA LEU A 97 17.59 1.39 -1.50
C LEU A 97 18.58 2.03 -0.52
N ALA A 98 19.73 2.51 -1.00
CA ALA A 98 20.71 3.22 -0.18
C ALA A 98 20.16 4.56 0.33
N TYR A 99 19.47 5.33 -0.50
CA TYR A 99 18.84 6.58 -0.08
C TYR A 99 17.68 6.37 0.89
N GLU A 100 16.96 5.25 0.82
CA GLU A 100 15.99 4.88 1.85
C GLU A 100 16.67 4.80 3.21
N VAL A 101 17.76 4.06 3.34
CA VAL A 101 18.50 3.93 4.59
C VAL A 101 19.05 5.29 5.06
N LEU A 102 19.68 6.06 4.18
CA LEU A 102 20.34 7.32 4.53
C LEU A 102 19.36 8.43 4.93
N THR A 103 18.24 8.57 4.24
CA THR A 103 17.33 9.71 4.42
C THR A 103 16.15 9.41 5.33
N ALA A 104 15.76 8.14 5.46
CA ALA A 104 14.60 7.72 6.24
C ALA A 104 14.99 6.95 7.50
N PHE A 105 15.65 5.80 7.37
CA PHE A 105 15.94 4.94 8.51
C PHE A 105 16.79 5.64 9.58
N PHE A 106 17.82 6.41 9.20
CA PHE A 106 18.61 7.18 10.19
C PHE A 106 17.78 8.27 10.87
N LEU A 107 16.87 8.92 10.15
CA LEU A 107 15.95 9.90 10.74
C LEU A 107 15.02 9.22 11.75
N GLU A 108 14.42 8.11 11.37
CA GLU A 108 13.54 7.33 12.25
C GLU A 108 14.28 6.83 13.49
N ALA A 109 15.41 6.15 13.33
CA ALA A 109 16.19 5.58 14.41
C ALA A 109 16.66 6.65 15.42
N THR A 110 17.07 7.83 14.92
CA THR A 110 17.53 8.95 15.77
C THR A 110 16.39 9.48 16.65
N PHE A 111 15.22 9.71 16.07
CA PHE A 111 14.11 10.34 16.79
C PHE A 111 13.19 9.36 17.50
N LEU A 112 13.21 8.08 17.13
CA LEU A 112 12.40 7.03 17.77
C LEU A 112 12.68 6.93 19.28
N GLY A 113 13.95 7.00 19.67
CA GLY A 113 14.33 6.97 21.08
C GLY A 113 13.72 8.13 21.88
N VAL A 114 13.70 9.34 21.30
CA VAL A 114 13.05 10.50 21.91
C VAL A 114 11.54 10.33 21.96
N MET A 115 10.93 9.87 20.88
CA MET A 115 9.49 9.62 20.79
C MET A 115 9.00 8.57 21.80
N LEU A 116 9.77 7.51 22.07
CA LEU A 116 9.36 6.43 22.96
C LEU A 116 9.71 6.72 24.44
N PHE A 117 10.86 7.31 24.69
CA PHE A 117 11.43 7.42 26.05
C PHE A 117 11.65 8.87 26.51
N GLY A 118 11.42 9.86 25.64
CA GLY A 118 11.69 11.26 25.91
C GLY A 118 10.59 12.00 26.66
N TRP A 119 9.40 11.41 26.84
CA TRP A 119 8.20 12.07 27.36
C TRP A 119 8.39 12.91 28.63
N GLN A 120 9.23 12.44 29.57
CA GLN A 120 9.57 13.14 30.80
C GLN A 120 10.98 13.73 30.81
N LYS A 121 11.76 13.50 29.75
CA LYS A 121 13.18 13.87 29.70
C LYS A 121 13.45 15.09 28.84
N VAL A 122 12.60 15.36 27.85
CA VAL A 122 12.74 16.50 26.93
C VAL A 122 11.53 17.43 26.99
N GLY A 123 11.70 18.68 26.56
CA GLY A 123 10.60 19.62 26.48
C GLY A 123 9.52 19.17 25.48
N ARG A 124 8.25 19.53 25.76
CA ARG A 124 7.07 19.14 24.95
C ARG A 124 7.23 19.43 23.45
N LYS A 125 7.80 20.59 23.09
CA LYS A 125 8.01 20.97 21.69
C LYS A 125 9.03 20.07 21.00
N LEU A 126 10.11 19.71 21.68
CA LEU A 126 11.13 18.82 21.13
C LEU A 126 10.59 17.40 20.99
N HIS A 127 9.80 16.92 21.95
CA HIS A 127 9.13 15.63 21.86
C HIS A 127 8.19 15.56 20.65
N PHE A 128 7.35 16.57 20.47
CA PHE A 128 6.46 16.67 19.32
C PHE A 128 7.23 16.73 17.99
N ALA A 129 8.33 17.50 17.94
CA ALA A 129 9.20 17.53 16.76
C ALA A 129 9.78 16.16 16.44
N ALA A 130 10.17 15.38 17.47
CA ALA A 130 10.63 14.00 17.29
C ALA A 130 9.53 13.07 16.76
N THR A 131 8.30 13.18 17.28
CA THR A 131 7.15 12.42 16.77
C THR A 131 6.86 12.78 15.29
N CYS A 132 6.90 14.06 14.94
CA CYS A 132 6.75 14.49 13.54
C CYS A 132 7.91 13.99 12.66
N ALA A 133 9.15 14.02 13.15
CA ALA A 133 10.31 13.51 12.42
C ALA A 133 10.19 12.01 12.11
N VAL A 134 9.72 11.21 13.07
CA VAL A 134 9.44 9.79 12.84
C VAL A 134 8.32 9.61 11.79
N ALA A 135 7.22 10.36 11.88
CA ALA A 135 6.13 10.29 10.91
C ALA A 135 6.55 10.70 9.49
N ILE A 136 7.43 11.69 9.37
CA ILE A 136 8.01 12.10 8.09
C ILE A 136 8.99 11.04 7.60
N GLY A 137 9.84 10.50 8.46
CA GLY A 137 10.80 9.44 8.15
C GLY A 137 10.11 8.20 7.56
N THR A 138 9.04 7.69 8.21
CA THR A 138 8.26 6.56 7.70
C THR A 138 7.65 6.83 6.32
N THR A 139 7.28 8.09 6.04
CA THR A 139 6.75 8.49 4.73
C THR A 139 7.86 8.56 3.66
N ILE A 140 9.06 9.05 4.02
CA ILE A 140 10.23 9.09 3.13
C ILE A 140 10.72 7.66 2.84
N SER A 141 10.72 6.77 3.84
CA SER A 141 11.03 5.35 3.64
C SER A 141 10.07 4.72 2.61
N ALA A 142 8.77 4.93 2.79
CA ALA A 142 7.76 4.48 1.83
C ALA A 142 8.00 5.06 0.42
N PHE A 143 8.41 6.30 0.31
CA PHE A 143 8.72 6.93 -0.99
C PHE A 143 9.83 6.17 -1.73
N TRP A 144 10.95 5.89 -1.08
CA TRP A 144 12.07 5.23 -1.74
C TRP A 144 11.78 3.79 -2.12
N ILE A 145 11.21 3.01 -1.21
CA ILE A 145 10.90 1.61 -1.51
C ILE A 145 9.79 1.48 -2.57
N LEU A 146 8.85 2.41 -2.61
CA LEU A 146 7.81 2.42 -3.63
C LEU A 146 8.32 2.96 -4.98
N ALA A 147 9.31 3.86 -4.99
CA ALA A 147 10.00 4.24 -6.22
C ALA A 147 10.71 3.02 -6.84
N ALA A 148 11.46 2.28 -6.03
CA ALA A 148 12.11 1.04 -6.44
C ALA A 148 11.08 -0.02 -6.93
N ASN A 149 10.01 -0.25 -6.18
CA ASN A 149 8.93 -1.16 -6.56
C ASN A 149 8.22 -0.72 -7.86
N SER A 150 7.98 0.58 -8.02
CA SER A 150 7.36 1.13 -9.23
C SER A 150 8.27 0.94 -10.43
N TRP A 151 9.56 1.20 -10.27
CA TRP A 151 10.54 0.98 -11.34
C TRP A 151 10.60 -0.48 -11.79
N MET A 152 10.55 -1.44 -10.87
CA MET A 152 10.50 -2.88 -11.23
C MET A 152 9.30 -3.24 -12.11
N GLN A 153 8.17 -2.57 -11.95
CA GLN A 153 6.94 -2.86 -12.70
C GLN A 153 6.83 -2.08 -14.00
N THR A 154 7.36 -0.87 -14.05
CA THR A 154 7.33 0.04 -15.20
C THR A 154 8.67 0.76 -15.31
N PRO A 155 9.74 0.05 -15.71
CA PRO A 155 11.08 0.63 -15.81
C PRO A 155 11.11 1.84 -16.75
N ALA A 156 11.72 2.94 -16.28
CA ALA A 156 11.96 4.12 -17.08
C ALA A 156 13.27 4.80 -16.67
N GLY A 157 13.78 5.70 -17.50
CA GLY A 157 15.02 6.43 -17.25
C GLY A 157 16.25 5.53 -17.14
N PHE A 158 16.29 4.43 -17.89
CA PHE A 158 17.38 3.48 -17.92
C PHE A 158 17.81 3.14 -19.34
N ALA A 159 19.00 2.57 -19.47
CA ALA A 159 19.45 1.85 -20.65
C ALA A 159 20.13 0.54 -20.20
N ILE A 160 20.33 -0.36 -21.17
CA ILE A 160 21.00 -1.64 -20.93
C ILE A 160 22.37 -1.57 -21.61
N ASP A 161 23.40 -1.88 -20.86
CA ASP A 161 24.75 -2.00 -21.37
C ASP A 161 24.85 -3.18 -22.32
N ALA A 162 25.34 -2.95 -23.53
CA ALA A 162 25.36 -3.97 -24.60
C ALA A 162 26.39 -5.09 -24.34
N GLU A 163 27.43 -4.84 -23.53
CA GLU A 163 28.48 -5.82 -23.25
C GLU A 163 28.14 -6.68 -22.04
N THR A 164 27.58 -6.05 -20.99
CA THR A 164 27.34 -6.74 -19.71
C THR A 164 25.88 -7.17 -19.53
N GLY A 165 24.94 -6.58 -20.27
CA GLY A 165 23.51 -6.77 -20.08
C GLY A 165 22.93 -6.06 -18.83
N ASN A 166 23.75 -5.27 -18.13
CA ASN A 166 23.34 -4.61 -16.90
C ASN A 166 22.57 -3.31 -17.18
N PHE A 167 21.60 -3.01 -16.34
CA PHE A 167 20.84 -1.75 -16.39
C PHE A 167 21.68 -0.62 -15.79
N TYR A 168 21.59 0.57 -16.38
CA TYR A 168 22.12 1.80 -15.78
C TYR A 168 21.15 2.95 -15.95
N ALA A 169 21.16 3.90 -15.01
CA ALA A 169 20.25 5.05 -15.05
C ALA A 169 20.70 6.07 -16.11
N THR A 170 19.77 6.47 -16.96
CA THR A 170 19.92 7.58 -17.92
C THR A 170 19.22 8.84 -17.43
N SER A 171 18.15 8.70 -16.63
CA SER A 171 17.41 9.79 -16.03
C SER A 171 16.89 9.39 -14.66
N TRP A 172 17.47 9.93 -13.59
CA TRP A 172 17.04 9.66 -12.21
C TRP A 172 15.63 10.17 -11.92
N ILE A 173 15.20 11.27 -12.55
CA ILE A 173 13.86 11.81 -12.38
C ILE A 173 12.83 10.82 -12.88
N GLU A 174 13.03 10.28 -14.09
CA GLU A 174 12.13 9.29 -14.66
C GLU A 174 12.16 7.97 -13.87
N ALA A 175 13.35 7.52 -13.46
CA ALA A 175 13.48 6.27 -12.71
C ALA A 175 12.75 6.32 -11.35
N ILE A 176 12.82 7.46 -10.64
CA ILE A 176 12.25 7.60 -9.31
C ILE A 176 10.75 7.93 -9.35
N PHE A 177 10.31 8.76 -10.28
CA PHE A 177 8.92 9.29 -10.30
C PHE A 177 7.98 8.60 -11.31
N ASN A 178 8.33 7.43 -11.80
CA ASN A 178 7.53 6.71 -12.80
C ASN A 178 6.80 5.49 -12.22
N PRO A 179 5.48 5.44 -12.25
CA PRO A 179 4.50 6.51 -12.18
C PRO A 179 4.12 6.83 -10.72
N PRO A 180 3.80 8.07 -10.36
CA PRO A 180 3.55 8.48 -8.98
C PRO A 180 2.23 7.92 -8.40
N SER A 181 1.35 7.36 -9.24
CA SER A 181 0.06 6.79 -8.80
C SER A 181 0.23 5.68 -7.76
N ARG A 182 1.26 4.83 -7.89
CA ARG A 182 1.52 3.74 -6.94
C ARG A 182 1.89 4.25 -5.56
N LEU A 183 2.73 5.30 -5.48
CA LEU A 183 3.07 5.95 -4.22
C LEU A 183 1.82 6.55 -3.56
N ALA A 184 1.03 7.32 -4.31
CA ALA A 184 -0.18 7.95 -3.79
C ALA A 184 -1.19 6.90 -3.29
N HIS A 185 -1.43 5.84 -4.09
CA HIS A 185 -2.34 4.75 -3.72
C HIS A 185 -1.89 4.03 -2.44
N MET A 186 -0.60 3.71 -2.34
CA MET A 186 -0.06 2.97 -1.20
C MET A 186 -0.02 3.80 0.08
N LEU A 187 0.33 5.09 0.02
CA LEU A 187 0.28 5.98 1.20
C LEU A 187 -1.15 6.16 1.73
N LEU A 188 -2.11 6.37 0.84
CA LEU A 188 -3.52 6.44 1.24
C LEU A 188 -3.99 5.10 1.83
N ALA A 189 -3.56 3.96 1.25
CA ALA A 189 -3.85 2.64 1.79
C ALA A 189 -3.28 2.46 3.21
N ALA A 190 -2.07 2.93 3.48
CA ALA A 190 -1.46 2.88 4.81
C ALA A 190 -2.28 3.70 5.84
N TYR A 191 -2.69 4.91 5.50
CA TYR A 191 -3.51 5.74 6.37
C TYR A 191 -4.91 5.15 6.61
N THR A 192 -5.56 4.62 5.56
CA THR A 192 -6.90 4.01 5.70
C THR A 192 -6.85 2.68 6.45
N THR A 193 -5.81 1.86 6.24
CA THR A 193 -5.57 0.63 7.02
C THR A 193 -5.43 0.95 8.51
N THR A 194 -4.59 1.93 8.86
CA THR A 194 -4.42 2.34 10.25
C THR A 194 -5.74 2.88 10.85
N ALA A 195 -6.46 3.72 10.11
CA ALA A 195 -7.75 4.24 10.57
C ALA A 195 -8.76 3.10 10.80
N ALA A 196 -8.80 2.09 9.93
CA ALA A 196 -9.66 0.93 10.11
C ALA A 196 -9.29 0.12 11.37
N VAL A 197 -8.00 -0.09 11.63
CA VAL A 197 -7.53 -0.79 12.86
C VAL A 197 -7.91 0.01 14.11
N ILE A 198 -7.71 1.33 14.12
CA ILE A 198 -8.08 2.20 15.25
C ILE A 198 -9.60 2.19 15.47
N LEU A 199 -10.38 2.23 14.39
CA LEU A 199 -11.85 2.13 14.44
C LEU A 199 -12.27 0.77 15.03
N ALA A 200 -11.72 -0.31 14.53
CA ALA A 200 -12.00 -1.68 14.99
C ALA A 200 -11.66 -1.87 16.49
N ALA A 201 -10.50 -1.36 16.92
CA ALA A 201 -10.11 -1.39 18.34
C ALA A 201 -11.10 -0.61 19.24
N GLY A 202 -11.54 0.57 18.79
CA GLY A 202 -12.55 1.37 19.51
C GLY A 202 -13.92 0.70 19.55
N ALA A 203 -14.36 0.13 18.44
CA ALA A 203 -15.60 -0.64 18.37
C ALA A 203 -15.55 -1.86 19.28
N TRP A 204 -14.45 -2.62 19.27
CA TRP A 204 -14.24 -3.75 20.17
C TRP A 204 -14.28 -3.38 21.64
N GLN A 205 -13.61 -2.28 22.03
CA GLN A 205 -13.67 -1.77 23.41
C GLN A 205 -15.11 -1.44 23.81
N THR A 206 -15.88 -0.81 22.89
CA THR A 206 -17.28 -0.46 23.13
C THR A 206 -18.16 -1.70 23.30
N LEU A 207 -17.99 -2.72 22.46
CA LEU A 207 -18.72 -3.99 22.55
C LEU A 207 -18.43 -4.73 23.86
N LYS A 208 -17.21 -4.58 24.41
CA LYS A 208 -16.82 -5.14 25.70
C LYS A 208 -17.23 -4.29 26.92
N GLY A 209 -18.05 -3.28 26.72
CA GLY A 209 -18.51 -2.38 27.79
C GLY A 209 -17.42 -1.44 28.36
N ARG A 210 -16.29 -1.29 27.67
CA ARG A 210 -15.15 -0.47 28.10
C ARG A 210 -15.10 0.89 27.39
N THR A 211 -16.27 1.50 27.18
CA THR A 211 -16.39 2.79 26.50
C THR A 211 -15.89 3.93 27.39
N THR A 212 -14.79 4.52 27.03
CA THR A 212 -14.17 5.68 27.69
C THR A 212 -14.16 6.90 26.77
N GLU A 213 -13.79 8.07 27.28
CA GLU A 213 -13.63 9.26 26.45
C GLU A 213 -12.57 9.05 25.32
N PRO A 214 -11.38 8.47 25.59
CA PRO A 214 -10.45 8.07 24.53
C PRO A 214 -11.07 7.13 23.49
N THR A 215 -11.86 6.13 23.92
CA THR A 215 -12.55 5.20 23.01
C THR A 215 -13.47 5.94 22.03
N LYS A 216 -14.24 6.92 22.53
CA LYS A 216 -15.13 7.74 21.68
C LYS A 216 -14.35 8.59 20.70
N TRP A 217 -13.24 9.19 21.12
CA TRP A 217 -12.41 10.02 20.25
C TRP A 217 -11.67 9.23 19.19
N GLN A 218 -11.15 8.04 19.51
CA GLN A 218 -10.49 7.21 18.48
C GLN A 218 -11.49 6.74 17.41
N ILE A 219 -12.70 6.33 17.78
CA ILE A 219 -13.76 5.98 16.82
C ILE A 219 -14.08 7.19 15.93
N ARG A 220 -14.24 8.36 16.52
CA ARG A 220 -14.58 9.59 15.80
C ARG A 220 -13.48 10.01 14.81
N MET A 221 -12.22 10.02 15.26
CA MET A 221 -11.09 10.39 14.41
C MET A 221 -10.94 9.37 13.28
N ALA A 222 -10.98 8.09 13.59
CA ALA A 222 -10.82 7.03 12.60
C ALA A 222 -11.95 7.00 11.56
N SER A 223 -13.22 7.10 11.98
CA SER A 223 -14.35 7.14 11.02
C SER A 223 -14.30 8.38 10.13
N GLY A 224 -13.93 9.55 10.68
CA GLY A 224 -13.76 10.76 9.88
C GLY A 224 -12.61 10.63 8.87
N THR A 225 -11.49 10.04 9.27
CA THR A 225 -10.36 9.76 8.36
C THR A 225 -10.78 8.83 7.21
N LEU A 226 -11.49 7.74 7.50
CA LEU A 226 -11.98 6.82 6.48
C LEU A 226 -12.97 7.50 5.52
N ALA A 227 -13.91 8.28 6.04
CA ALA A 227 -14.92 8.98 5.24
C ALA A 227 -14.29 9.99 4.24
N VAL A 228 -13.14 10.58 4.60
CA VAL A 228 -12.45 11.56 3.75
C VAL A 228 -11.45 10.89 2.81
N LEU A 229 -10.63 9.97 3.32
CA LEU A 229 -9.53 9.41 2.53
C LEU A 229 -9.98 8.33 1.54
N LEU A 230 -11.03 7.56 1.82
CA LEU A 230 -11.43 6.46 0.93
C LEU A 230 -12.02 6.94 -0.41
N PRO A 231 -12.82 8.02 -0.50
CA PRO A 231 -13.16 8.59 -1.80
C PRO A 231 -11.92 8.97 -2.63
N ILE A 232 -10.91 9.58 -1.99
CA ILE A 232 -9.65 9.93 -2.64
C ILE A 232 -8.89 8.65 -3.05
N GLN A 233 -8.87 7.64 -2.19
CA GLN A 233 -8.27 6.34 -2.49
C GLN A 233 -8.88 5.66 -3.71
N ILE A 234 -10.20 5.74 -3.87
CA ILE A 234 -10.91 5.22 -5.04
C ILE A 234 -10.48 5.95 -6.31
N MET A 235 -10.39 7.29 -6.28
CA MET A 235 -9.92 8.09 -7.42
C MET A 235 -8.48 7.76 -7.80
N VAL A 236 -7.59 7.65 -6.82
CA VAL A 236 -6.18 7.28 -7.06
C VAL A 236 -6.06 5.81 -7.49
N GLY A 237 -6.95 4.95 -7.00
CA GLY A 237 -7.07 3.56 -7.44
C GLY A 237 -7.45 3.45 -8.93
N HIS A 238 -8.39 4.27 -9.37
CA HIS A 238 -8.76 4.37 -10.78
C HIS A 238 -7.56 4.80 -11.64
N TRP A 239 -6.88 5.88 -11.28
CA TRP A 239 -5.64 6.30 -11.95
C TRP A 239 -4.57 5.19 -11.99
N SER A 240 -4.43 4.40 -10.92
CA SER A 240 -3.52 3.24 -10.92
C SER A 240 -3.98 2.14 -11.88
N GLY A 241 -5.28 1.98 -12.09
CA GLY A 241 -5.88 1.10 -13.08
C GLY A 241 -5.53 1.51 -14.52
N GLU A 242 -5.64 2.81 -14.84
CA GLU A 242 -5.25 3.35 -16.16
C GLU A 242 -3.76 3.11 -16.45
N VAL A 243 -2.89 3.35 -15.47
CA VAL A 243 -1.46 3.05 -15.58
C VAL A 243 -1.22 1.55 -15.80
N ALA A 244 -1.93 0.69 -15.07
CA ALA A 244 -1.81 -0.75 -15.24
C ALA A 244 -2.35 -1.21 -16.61
N HIS A 245 -3.41 -0.60 -17.13
CA HIS A 245 -3.92 -0.88 -18.47
C HIS A 245 -2.85 -0.59 -19.53
N LYS A 246 -2.19 0.55 -19.43
CA LYS A 246 -1.15 0.98 -20.38
C LYS A 246 0.10 0.08 -20.37
N TYR A 247 0.56 -0.32 -19.18
CA TYR A 247 1.86 -0.99 -19.03
C TYR A 247 1.78 -2.50 -18.72
N GLN A 248 0.62 -2.97 -18.26
CA GLN A 248 0.40 -4.36 -17.86
C GLN A 248 -0.99 -4.85 -18.30
N PRO A 249 -1.30 -4.83 -19.62
CA PRO A 249 -2.65 -5.14 -20.10
C PRO A 249 -3.11 -6.56 -19.75
N ALA A 250 -2.24 -7.56 -19.74
CA ALA A 250 -2.56 -8.92 -19.30
C ALA A 250 -3.06 -8.96 -17.85
N LYS A 251 -2.51 -8.12 -16.97
CA LYS A 251 -2.95 -8.01 -15.58
C LYS A 251 -4.35 -7.39 -15.50
N ILE A 252 -4.65 -6.39 -16.31
CA ILE A 252 -5.99 -5.78 -16.35
C ILE A 252 -7.01 -6.75 -16.90
N ALA A 253 -6.70 -7.52 -17.94
CA ALA A 253 -7.59 -8.56 -18.45
C ALA A 253 -8.00 -9.54 -17.34
N VAL A 254 -7.05 -9.98 -16.51
CA VAL A 254 -7.33 -10.87 -15.38
C VAL A 254 -8.10 -10.16 -14.28
N VAL A 255 -7.71 -8.93 -13.92
CA VAL A 255 -8.37 -8.13 -12.87
C VAL A 255 -9.84 -7.87 -13.23
N GLU A 256 -10.14 -7.56 -14.50
CA GLU A 256 -11.50 -7.29 -14.94
C GLU A 256 -12.29 -8.55 -15.34
N GLY A 257 -11.61 -9.69 -15.51
CA GLY A 257 -12.22 -10.97 -15.90
C GLY A 257 -12.50 -11.06 -17.40
N TRP A 258 -11.68 -10.41 -18.23
CA TRP A 258 -11.82 -10.43 -19.68
C TRP A 258 -11.15 -11.66 -20.28
N CYS A 259 -11.96 -12.63 -20.70
CA CYS A 259 -11.48 -13.85 -21.33
C CYS A 259 -11.18 -13.65 -22.81
N GLU A 260 -12.04 -12.96 -23.54
CA GLU A 260 -11.95 -12.70 -24.96
C GLU A 260 -11.70 -11.21 -25.25
N SER A 261 -10.98 -10.92 -26.32
CA SER A 261 -10.72 -9.55 -26.76
C SER A 261 -11.95 -8.95 -27.44
N LYS A 262 -12.40 -7.75 -27.01
CA LYS A 262 -13.59 -7.05 -27.52
C LYS A 262 -13.38 -5.54 -27.46
N GLU A 263 -14.05 -4.76 -28.31
CA GLU A 263 -14.03 -3.30 -28.28
C GLU A 263 -14.68 -2.73 -27.01
N VAL A 264 -15.76 -3.34 -26.54
CA VAL A 264 -16.43 -2.96 -25.30
C VAL A 264 -16.49 -4.16 -24.36
N GLN A 265 -15.94 -4.00 -23.20
CA GLN A 265 -15.87 -5.02 -22.15
C GLN A 265 -16.77 -4.67 -20.96
N GLY A 266 -17.21 -5.70 -20.25
CA GLY A 266 -17.88 -5.57 -18.95
C GLY A 266 -16.95 -5.93 -17.81
N THR A 267 -17.18 -5.38 -16.64
CA THR A 267 -16.50 -5.79 -15.41
C THR A 267 -17.20 -6.99 -14.80
N VAL A 268 -16.49 -8.08 -14.60
CA VAL A 268 -16.99 -9.25 -13.91
C VAL A 268 -16.90 -9.03 -12.41
N LEU A 269 -18.04 -8.88 -11.73
CA LEU A 269 -18.08 -8.61 -10.28
C LEU A 269 -17.81 -9.87 -9.45
N ILE A 270 -18.48 -10.95 -9.77
CA ILE A 270 -18.36 -12.26 -9.12
C ILE A 270 -18.29 -13.30 -10.21
N ALA A 271 -17.36 -14.22 -10.11
CA ALA A 271 -17.18 -15.30 -11.06
C ALA A 271 -16.74 -16.58 -10.36
N TRP A 272 -17.00 -17.72 -10.99
CA TRP A 272 -16.46 -19.02 -10.62
C TRP A 272 -16.10 -19.78 -11.89
N PRO A 273 -15.06 -20.66 -11.84
CA PRO A 273 -14.63 -21.42 -12.99
C PRO A 273 -15.77 -22.30 -13.54
N ASP A 274 -15.94 -22.30 -14.85
CA ASP A 274 -16.90 -23.18 -15.55
C ASP A 274 -16.25 -24.44 -16.11
N GLY A 275 -14.99 -24.68 -15.82
CA GLY A 275 -14.19 -25.80 -16.30
C GLY A 275 -13.36 -25.52 -17.54
N SER A 276 -13.51 -24.35 -18.16
CA SER A 276 -12.60 -23.85 -19.19
C SER A 276 -11.44 -23.05 -18.58
N GLU A 277 -10.41 -22.78 -19.37
CA GLU A 277 -9.18 -22.13 -18.88
C GLU A 277 -9.42 -20.73 -18.33
N CYS A 278 -10.26 -19.93 -18.99
CA CYS A 278 -10.65 -18.59 -18.57
C CYS A 278 -12.16 -18.43 -18.40
N GLY A 279 -12.96 -19.39 -18.87
CA GLY A 279 -14.41 -19.30 -18.82
C GLY A 279 -14.96 -19.24 -17.39
N HIS A 280 -16.00 -18.47 -17.22
CA HIS A 280 -16.64 -18.30 -15.93
C HIS A 280 -18.15 -18.13 -16.06
N ALA A 281 -18.87 -18.70 -15.11
CA ALA A 281 -20.22 -18.29 -14.81
C ALA A 281 -20.17 -17.19 -13.75
N GLY A 282 -21.00 -16.16 -13.87
CA GLY A 282 -20.96 -15.08 -12.86
C GLY A 282 -21.81 -13.86 -13.20
N ILE A 283 -21.64 -12.82 -12.42
CA ILE A 283 -22.32 -11.54 -12.57
C ILE A 283 -21.37 -10.54 -13.25
N THR A 284 -21.74 -10.11 -14.44
CA THR A 284 -21.00 -9.11 -15.22
C THR A 284 -21.84 -7.85 -15.38
N VAL A 285 -21.24 -6.68 -15.15
CA VAL A 285 -21.85 -5.38 -15.47
C VAL A 285 -21.35 -4.98 -16.87
N PRO A 286 -22.23 -4.97 -17.88
CA PRO A 286 -21.82 -4.73 -19.26
C PRO A 286 -21.42 -3.25 -19.46
N GLY A 287 -20.51 -3.00 -20.41
CA GLY A 287 -20.14 -1.66 -20.86
C GLY A 287 -19.34 -0.80 -19.88
N THR A 288 -18.82 -1.39 -18.79
CA THR A 288 -18.06 -0.64 -17.79
C THR A 288 -16.69 -0.18 -18.26
N SER A 289 -16.13 -0.78 -19.32
CA SER A 289 -14.84 -0.38 -19.87
C SER A 289 -14.79 1.07 -20.31
N SER A 290 -15.86 1.59 -20.91
CA SER A 290 -15.96 2.99 -21.32
C SER A 290 -15.92 3.98 -20.15
N PHE A 291 -16.33 3.55 -18.95
CA PHE A 291 -16.23 4.34 -17.72
C PHE A 291 -14.87 4.18 -17.04
N LEU A 292 -14.33 2.96 -17.05
CA LEU A 292 -13.06 2.65 -16.39
C LEU A 292 -11.86 3.18 -17.17
N PHE A 293 -11.97 3.27 -18.49
CA PHE A 293 -10.90 3.71 -19.39
C PHE A 293 -11.42 4.77 -20.39
N PRO A 294 -11.70 6.00 -19.92
CA PRO A 294 -12.33 7.04 -20.73
C PRO A 294 -11.44 7.57 -21.85
N GLY A 295 -10.17 7.19 -21.91
CA GLY A 295 -9.21 7.58 -22.94
C GLY A 295 -9.07 6.59 -24.09
N LEU A 296 -9.92 5.54 -24.16
CA LEU A 296 -9.91 4.59 -25.28
C LEU A 296 -10.39 5.26 -26.58
N GLU A 297 -9.68 5.01 -27.67
CA GLU A 297 -10.10 5.42 -29.01
C GLU A 297 -11.33 4.61 -29.47
N GLU A 298 -12.18 5.20 -30.30
CA GLU A 298 -13.33 4.50 -30.87
C GLU A 298 -12.85 3.33 -31.75
N GLY A 299 -13.29 2.12 -31.43
CA GLY A 299 -12.85 0.89 -32.08
C GLY A 299 -11.55 0.28 -31.51
N GLU A 300 -10.99 0.84 -30.45
CA GLU A 300 -9.83 0.25 -29.78
C GLU A 300 -10.20 -1.09 -29.13
N MET A 301 -9.40 -2.11 -29.46
CA MET A 301 -9.63 -3.46 -28.97
C MET A 301 -9.06 -3.64 -27.55
N LEU A 302 -9.92 -3.94 -26.59
CA LEU A 302 -9.52 -4.32 -25.24
C LEU A 302 -9.13 -5.81 -25.22
N HIS A 303 -7.87 -6.08 -24.98
CA HIS A 303 -7.33 -7.42 -25.02
C HIS A 303 -7.80 -8.24 -23.84
N GLY A 304 -8.41 -9.39 -24.14
CA GLY A 304 -8.69 -10.45 -23.17
C GLY A 304 -7.45 -11.32 -22.90
N ILE A 305 -7.58 -12.29 -21.99
CA ILE A 305 -6.49 -13.19 -21.64
C ILE A 305 -6.07 -14.08 -22.81
N ASP A 306 -6.97 -14.33 -23.76
CA ASP A 306 -6.75 -15.05 -25.02
C ASP A 306 -5.67 -14.45 -25.90
N HIS A 307 -5.48 -13.13 -25.82
CA HIS A 307 -4.48 -12.39 -26.60
C HIS A 307 -3.03 -12.70 -26.16
N PHE A 308 -2.82 -13.08 -24.90
CA PHE A 308 -1.49 -13.23 -24.31
C PHE A 308 -1.03 -14.70 -24.33
N PRO A 309 0.26 -14.97 -24.64
CA PRO A 309 0.82 -16.30 -24.54
C PRO A 309 0.73 -16.84 -23.10
N GLU A 310 0.56 -18.16 -22.95
CA GLU A 310 0.36 -18.81 -21.66
C GLU A 310 1.46 -18.49 -20.62
N SER A 311 2.72 -18.36 -21.10
CA SER A 311 3.88 -18.00 -20.28
C SER A 311 3.83 -16.59 -19.69
N GLU A 312 3.02 -15.70 -20.24
CA GLU A 312 2.88 -14.29 -19.81
C GLU A 312 1.58 -14.03 -19.03
N ARG A 313 0.71 -15.04 -18.94
CA ARG A 313 -0.58 -14.92 -18.23
C ARG A 313 -0.38 -14.91 -16.72
N PRO A 314 -0.91 -13.90 -15.99
CA PRO A 314 -0.95 -13.95 -14.54
C PRO A 314 -1.84 -15.11 -14.03
N PRO A 315 -1.64 -15.58 -12.77
CA PRO A 315 -2.53 -16.58 -12.18
C PRO A 315 -3.96 -16.04 -12.07
N LEU A 316 -4.85 -16.52 -12.95
CA LEU A 316 -6.18 -15.95 -13.19
C LEU A 316 -6.98 -15.75 -11.89
N TRP A 317 -7.34 -16.85 -11.24
CA TRP A 317 -8.28 -16.82 -10.11
C TRP A 317 -7.72 -16.15 -8.87
N LEU A 318 -6.43 -16.30 -8.61
CA LEU A 318 -5.77 -15.66 -7.47
C LEU A 318 -5.78 -14.13 -7.61
N VAL A 319 -5.40 -13.61 -8.77
CA VAL A 319 -5.33 -12.17 -9.02
C VAL A 319 -6.74 -11.56 -9.07
N PHE A 320 -7.68 -12.23 -9.74
CA PHE A 320 -9.07 -11.81 -9.81
C PHE A 320 -9.71 -11.65 -8.43
N TYR A 321 -9.66 -12.68 -7.59
CA TYR A 321 -10.29 -12.62 -6.27
C TYR A 321 -9.55 -11.70 -5.30
N ALA A 322 -8.22 -11.64 -5.34
CA ALA A 322 -7.45 -10.70 -4.53
C ALA A 322 -7.88 -9.25 -4.79
N PHE A 323 -8.07 -8.90 -6.06
CA PHE A 323 -8.55 -7.57 -6.45
C PHE A 323 -10.00 -7.31 -5.96
N ARG A 324 -10.91 -8.27 -6.13
CA ARG A 324 -12.31 -8.14 -5.66
C ARG A 324 -12.41 -8.01 -4.14
N ILE A 325 -11.60 -8.75 -3.39
CA ILE A 325 -11.50 -8.62 -1.92
C ILE A 325 -10.98 -7.25 -1.52
N MET A 326 -9.96 -6.75 -2.20
CA MET A 326 -9.41 -5.41 -1.96
C MET A 326 -10.46 -4.32 -2.16
N VAL A 327 -11.17 -4.33 -3.30
CA VAL A 327 -12.22 -3.35 -3.61
C VAL A 327 -13.38 -3.48 -2.62
N GLY A 328 -13.85 -4.70 -2.34
CA GLY A 328 -14.92 -4.97 -1.38
C GLY A 328 -14.56 -4.49 0.03
N ALA A 329 -13.34 -4.74 0.50
CA ALA A 329 -12.85 -4.24 1.78
C ALA A 329 -12.81 -2.70 1.81
N GLY A 330 -12.34 -2.06 0.73
CA GLY A 330 -12.34 -0.60 0.58
C GLY A 330 -13.73 0.01 0.68
N LEU A 331 -14.70 -0.54 -0.05
CA LEU A 331 -16.11 -0.10 0.02
C LEU A 331 -16.72 -0.35 1.40
N GLY A 332 -16.41 -1.47 2.05
CA GLY A 332 -16.83 -1.75 3.42
C GLY A 332 -16.28 -0.74 4.43
N MET A 333 -14.99 -0.40 4.31
CA MET A 333 -14.36 0.64 5.14
C MET A 333 -14.98 2.02 4.88
N LEU A 334 -15.30 2.36 3.63
CA LEU A 334 -15.99 3.61 3.28
C LEU A 334 -17.37 3.69 3.92
N ALA A 335 -18.14 2.61 3.82
CA ALA A 335 -19.46 2.54 4.45
C ALA A 335 -19.38 2.72 5.98
N MET A 336 -18.40 2.06 6.63
CA MET A 336 -18.17 2.24 8.07
C MET A 336 -17.72 3.66 8.42
N GLY A 337 -16.88 4.29 7.60
CA GLY A 337 -16.43 5.66 7.78
C GLY A 337 -17.57 6.66 7.71
N ILE A 338 -18.37 6.58 6.66
CA ILE A 338 -19.56 7.44 6.46
C ILE A 338 -20.57 7.23 7.59
N TRP A 339 -20.91 5.98 7.90
CA TRP A 339 -21.86 5.64 8.94
C TRP A 339 -21.41 6.12 10.33
N GLY A 340 -20.17 5.88 10.69
CA GLY A 340 -19.60 6.32 11.96
C GLY A 340 -19.59 7.85 12.09
N THR A 341 -19.24 8.56 11.03
CA THR A 341 -19.25 10.02 10.97
C THR A 341 -20.69 10.57 11.07
N PHE A 342 -21.64 9.97 10.38
CA PHE A 342 -23.06 10.33 10.44
C PHE A 342 -23.65 10.14 11.84
N LEU A 343 -23.38 9.00 12.49
CA LEU A 343 -23.86 8.75 13.85
C LEU A 343 -23.29 9.74 14.86
N TRP A 344 -22.06 10.19 14.62
CA TRP A 344 -21.46 11.22 15.46
C TRP A 344 -22.07 12.61 15.21
N TRP A 345 -22.36 12.95 13.96
CA TRP A 345 -22.94 14.26 13.60
C TRP A 345 -24.37 14.42 14.16
N ARG A 346 -25.13 13.33 14.28
CA ARG A 346 -26.50 13.31 14.85
C ARG A 346 -26.56 13.44 16.37
N LYS A 347 -25.45 13.29 17.09
CA LYS A 347 -25.38 13.42 18.57
C LYS A 347 -24.89 14.80 18.99
#